data_af8931d076d8dbbbebbcbfb0213d76a9
#
_entry.id   af8931d076d8dbbbebbcbfb0213d76a9
#
_cell.length_a   1.000
_cell.length_b   1.000
_cell.length_c   1.000
_cell.angle_alpha   90.00
_cell.angle_beta   90.00
_cell.angle_gamma   90.00
#
_symmetry.space_group_name_H-M   'P 1'
#
loop_
_entity.id
_entity.type
_entity.pdbx_description
1 polymer ?
#
loop_
_entity_poly.entity_id
_entity_poly.type
_entity_poly.pdbx_seq_one_letter_code
_entity_poly.pdbx_strand_id
1 'polypeptide(L)'
;KIHMLQYLSDIDMPKGVVVISHGFTESAVKYDEVAYYFLKEGYHVYIPEHCGHGRSYRLTADPSLVHIDTWRRYIRDFLKACRYIKKAHPDLSLNLYAHSMGGAIGGIAAAWEPDWFHKVILSSPMIRPLTDNVPWPAATGIALEKCIFGKDEEYVAGRKPYDGSGSFETSSATSKPRYERYKNLRAEHKELQTWSPSYGWLWASAEMSWYLRLYGWKKYTAPMLLIQAQTEDLVSVRALKNFAGKINRQGKTSCDYIHMIGTKHEIYGSRGKILEKYWGYIFTFLDDTENDIDHR
;
A
#
# COMPACT_ATOMS: atom_id res chain seq x y z
N LYS A 1 5.74 -5.13 18.36
CA LYS A 1 5.52 -3.66 18.42
C LYS A 1 5.56 -3.11 16.99
N ILE A 2 4.55 -2.32 16.59
CA ILE A 2 4.53 -1.57 15.32
C ILE A 2 5.30 -0.26 15.53
N HIS A 3 6.24 0.03 14.63
CA HIS A 3 6.86 1.34 14.49
C HIS A 3 5.99 2.21 13.58
N MET A 4 5.90 3.49 13.89
CA MET A 4 5.10 4.44 13.11
C MET A 4 5.79 5.80 13.11
N LEU A 5 6.03 6.38 11.94
CA LEU A 5 6.41 7.78 11.81
C LEU A 5 5.15 8.65 11.83
N GLN A 6 5.28 9.82 12.44
CA GLN A 6 4.23 10.82 12.41
C GLN A 6 4.83 12.18 12.03
N TYR A 7 4.10 12.91 11.22
CA TYR A 7 4.41 14.29 10.83
C TYR A 7 3.16 15.12 11.09
N LEU A 8 3.28 16.11 11.92
CA LEU A 8 2.19 17.02 12.24
C LEU A 8 2.34 18.29 11.42
N SER A 9 1.27 18.71 10.77
CA SER A 9 1.20 20.02 10.13
C SER A 9 1.23 21.12 11.19
N ASP A 10 1.91 22.19 10.91
CA ASP A 10 1.99 23.42 11.72
C ASP A 10 0.85 24.41 11.44
N ILE A 11 -0.10 24.04 10.60
CA ILE A 11 -1.29 24.84 10.30
C ILE A 11 -2.26 24.77 11.49
N ASP A 12 -2.78 25.92 11.94
CA ASP A 12 -3.70 26.03 13.08
C ASP A 12 -4.96 25.17 12.98
N MET A 13 -5.48 25.02 11.74
CA MET A 13 -6.65 24.17 11.44
C MET A 13 -6.30 23.15 10.36
N PRO A 14 -5.77 21.98 10.72
CA PRO A 14 -5.47 20.93 9.75
C PRO A 14 -6.73 20.45 9.02
N LYS A 15 -6.63 20.19 7.72
CA LYS A 15 -7.72 19.69 6.89
C LYS A 15 -8.19 18.27 7.28
N GLY A 16 -7.31 17.52 7.96
CA GLY A 16 -7.56 16.12 8.34
C GLY A 16 -6.26 15.36 8.57
N VAL A 17 -6.38 14.06 8.67
CA VAL A 17 -5.25 13.14 8.84
C VAL A 17 -5.16 12.21 7.64
N VAL A 18 -3.96 11.97 7.13
CA VAL A 18 -3.67 10.93 6.14
C VAL A 18 -2.86 9.83 6.81
N VAL A 19 -3.38 8.60 6.81
CA VAL A 19 -2.60 7.42 7.17
C VAL A 19 -2.09 6.75 5.89
N ILE A 20 -0.78 6.47 5.86
CA ILE A 20 -0.11 5.85 4.71
C ILE A 20 0.12 4.37 4.97
N SER A 21 -0.39 3.51 4.09
CA SER A 21 -0.11 2.07 4.05
C SER A 21 0.89 1.79 2.93
N HIS A 22 2.15 1.50 3.31
CA HIS A 22 3.27 1.36 2.38
C HIS A 22 3.30 0.01 1.63
N GLY A 23 4.07 -0.05 0.54
CA GLY A 23 4.19 -1.23 -0.30
C GLY A 23 5.12 -2.33 0.24
N PHE A 24 5.23 -3.41 -0.53
CA PHE A 24 6.12 -4.54 -0.27
C PHE A 24 7.59 -4.10 -0.34
N THR A 25 8.41 -4.59 0.60
CA THR A 25 9.84 -4.23 0.75
C THR A 25 10.14 -2.74 0.98
N GLU A 26 9.13 -1.98 1.38
CA GLU A 26 9.26 -0.57 1.69
C GLU A 26 9.26 -0.32 3.21
N SER A 27 9.46 0.94 3.60
CA SER A 27 9.45 1.40 4.98
C SER A 27 8.95 2.83 5.06
N ALA A 28 8.63 3.30 6.25
CA ALA A 28 8.06 4.64 6.44
C ALA A 28 8.96 5.76 5.89
N VAL A 29 10.29 5.65 6.03
CA VAL A 29 11.24 6.68 5.53
C VAL A 29 11.28 6.81 4.02
N LYS A 30 10.78 5.84 3.26
CA LYS A 30 10.63 5.96 1.81
C LYS A 30 9.57 6.99 1.43
N TYR A 31 8.64 7.24 2.32
CA TYR A 31 7.48 8.11 2.11
C TYR A 31 7.66 9.53 2.65
N ASP A 32 8.87 9.94 3.06
CA ASP A 32 9.13 11.29 3.56
C ASP A 32 8.66 12.38 2.59
N GLU A 33 8.93 12.21 1.29
CA GLU A 33 8.49 13.16 0.26
C GLU A 33 6.96 13.11 0.05
N VAL A 34 6.35 11.95 0.14
CA VAL A 34 4.89 11.80 0.10
C VAL A 34 4.25 12.51 1.30
N ALA A 35 4.82 12.34 2.49
CA ALA A 35 4.39 13.04 3.69
C ALA A 35 4.53 14.55 3.55
N TYR A 36 5.64 15.04 2.96
CA TYR A 36 5.86 16.46 2.70
C TYR A 36 4.74 17.09 1.85
N TYR A 37 4.30 16.41 0.78
CA TYR A 37 3.20 16.93 -0.05
C TYR A 37 1.89 17.04 0.73
N PHE A 38 1.54 16.03 1.52
CA PHE A 38 0.34 16.10 2.36
C PHE A 38 0.44 17.16 3.47
N LEU A 39 1.60 17.31 4.11
CA LEU A 39 1.85 18.35 5.10
C LEU A 39 1.67 19.75 4.51
N LYS A 40 2.21 19.96 3.30
CA LYS A 40 2.10 21.23 2.59
C LYS A 40 0.65 21.61 2.29
N GLU A 41 -0.21 20.60 2.07
CA GLU A 41 -1.66 20.79 1.88
C GLU A 41 -2.45 20.86 3.19
N GLY A 42 -1.79 20.80 4.34
CA GLY A 42 -2.41 20.97 5.66
C GLY A 42 -2.93 19.69 6.30
N TYR A 43 -2.47 18.51 5.89
CA TYR A 43 -2.83 17.25 6.52
C TYR A 43 -1.78 16.82 7.54
N HIS A 44 -2.18 16.26 8.67
CA HIS A 44 -1.30 15.43 9.48
C HIS A 44 -1.04 14.10 8.78
N VAL A 45 0.16 13.53 8.93
CA VAL A 45 0.54 12.29 8.25
C VAL A 45 1.05 11.25 9.24
N TYR A 46 0.54 10.02 9.14
CA TYR A 46 0.98 8.89 9.92
C TYR A 46 1.36 7.72 9.01
N ILE A 47 2.51 7.10 9.26
CA ILE A 47 3.04 6.02 8.43
C ILE A 47 3.40 4.83 9.32
N PRO A 48 2.45 3.95 9.67
CA PRO A 48 2.74 2.70 10.37
C PRO A 48 3.48 1.74 9.44
N GLU A 49 4.57 1.16 9.93
CA GLU A 49 5.32 0.13 9.23
C GLU A 49 4.68 -1.23 9.47
N HIS A 50 4.42 -1.97 8.39
CA HIS A 50 3.81 -3.29 8.48
C HIS A 50 4.74 -4.31 9.14
N CYS A 51 4.17 -5.35 9.78
CA CYS A 51 4.92 -6.49 10.28
C CYS A 51 5.93 -6.98 9.21
N GLY A 52 7.15 -7.27 9.61
CA GLY A 52 8.21 -7.70 8.70
C GLY A 52 8.90 -6.59 7.92
N HIS A 53 8.55 -5.31 8.12
CA HIS A 53 9.10 -4.17 7.39
C HIS A 53 9.68 -3.12 8.34
N GLY A 54 10.68 -2.40 7.86
CA GLY A 54 11.30 -1.28 8.59
C GLY A 54 11.72 -1.67 10.01
N ARG A 55 11.34 -0.83 10.97
CA ARG A 55 11.60 -1.01 12.41
C ARG A 55 10.48 -1.72 13.17
N SER A 56 9.43 -2.16 12.46
CA SER A 56 8.37 -2.98 13.04
C SER A 56 8.87 -4.40 13.34
N TYR A 57 8.14 -5.09 14.22
CA TYR A 57 8.50 -6.46 14.59
C TYR A 57 8.46 -7.42 13.39
N ARG A 58 9.29 -8.45 13.47
CA ARG A 58 9.38 -9.53 12.49
C ARG A 58 9.01 -10.85 13.14
N LEU A 59 8.51 -11.79 12.35
CA LEU A 59 8.23 -13.16 12.77
C LEU A 59 9.43 -14.09 12.55
N THR A 60 10.38 -13.65 11.72
CA THR A 60 11.62 -14.39 11.39
C THR A 60 12.85 -13.59 11.82
N ALA A 61 13.97 -14.27 12.04
CA ALA A 61 15.25 -13.65 12.37
C ALA A 61 15.92 -12.96 11.16
N ASP A 62 15.60 -13.39 9.94
CA ASP A 62 16.17 -12.83 8.71
C ASP A 62 15.44 -11.51 8.35
N PRO A 63 16.13 -10.35 8.40
CA PRO A 63 15.53 -9.06 8.07
C PRO A 63 15.17 -8.92 6.59
N SER A 64 15.77 -9.72 5.72
CA SER A 64 15.51 -9.70 4.28
C SER A 64 14.24 -10.44 3.88
N LEU A 65 13.79 -11.39 4.71
CA LEU A 65 12.65 -12.22 4.44
C LEU A 65 11.34 -11.51 4.85
N VAL A 66 10.50 -11.22 3.90
CA VAL A 66 9.13 -10.80 4.19
C VAL A 66 8.28 -12.03 4.46
N HIS A 67 7.97 -12.23 5.73
CA HIS A 67 7.13 -13.33 6.18
C HIS A 67 5.94 -12.83 6.99
N ILE A 68 4.82 -13.53 6.85
CA ILE A 68 3.61 -13.35 7.65
C ILE A 68 2.89 -14.69 7.81
N ASP A 69 2.45 -14.99 9.00
CA ASP A 69 1.72 -16.21 9.33
C ASP A 69 0.26 -16.17 8.87
N THR A 70 -0.35 -14.97 8.89
CA THR A 70 -1.71 -14.73 8.41
C THR A 70 -1.87 -13.29 7.92
N TRP A 71 -2.52 -13.12 6.77
CA TRP A 71 -2.83 -11.79 6.26
C TRP A 71 -3.66 -10.92 7.22
N ARG A 72 -4.48 -11.54 8.07
CA ARG A 72 -5.30 -10.83 9.08
C ARG A 72 -4.45 -10.08 10.09
N ARG A 73 -3.21 -10.50 10.32
CA ARG A 73 -2.25 -9.80 11.17
C ARG A 73 -1.94 -8.41 10.62
N TYR A 74 -1.65 -8.28 9.33
CA TYR A 74 -1.45 -6.99 8.68
C TYR A 74 -2.64 -6.05 8.92
N ILE A 75 -3.85 -6.55 8.69
CA ILE A 75 -5.05 -5.73 8.81
C ILE A 75 -5.29 -5.29 10.26
N ARG A 76 -5.17 -6.21 11.22
CA ARG A 76 -5.37 -5.91 12.64
C ARG A 76 -4.33 -4.92 13.18
N ASP A 77 -3.08 -5.05 12.78
CA ASP A 77 -2.01 -4.14 13.18
C ASP A 77 -2.23 -2.75 12.57
N PHE A 78 -2.59 -2.68 11.30
CA PHE A 78 -2.92 -1.42 10.64
C PHE A 78 -4.14 -0.73 11.28
N LEU A 79 -5.21 -1.46 11.54
CA LEU A 79 -6.39 -0.92 12.23
C LEU A 79 -6.10 -0.48 13.67
N LYS A 80 -5.16 -1.14 14.38
CA LYS A 80 -4.70 -0.64 15.69
C LYS A 80 -4.03 0.73 15.58
N ALA A 81 -3.19 0.93 14.55
CA ALA A 81 -2.59 2.24 14.28
C ALA A 81 -3.66 3.28 13.93
N CYS A 82 -4.61 2.94 13.07
CA CYS A 82 -5.73 3.83 12.71
C CYS A 82 -6.57 4.21 13.94
N ARG A 83 -6.84 3.25 14.84
CA ARG A 83 -7.58 3.53 16.09
C ARG A 83 -6.82 4.48 17.00
N TYR A 84 -5.51 4.32 17.11
CA TYR A 84 -4.66 5.26 17.85
C TYR A 84 -4.75 6.67 17.25
N ILE A 85 -4.65 6.78 15.92
CA ILE A 85 -4.72 8.05 15.19
C ILE A 85 -6.08 8.74 15.41
N LYS A 86 -7.18 8.00 15.22
CA LYS A 86 -8.54 8.53 15.46
C LYS A 86 -8.75 9.01 16.90
N LYS A 87 -8.13 8.33 17.87
CA LYS A 87 -8.19 8.74 19.28
C LYS A 87 -7.34 9.98 19.57
N ALA A 88 -6.22 10.15 18.85
CA ALA A 88 -5.36 11.33 18.97
C ALA A 88 -5.98 12.57 18.27
N HIS A 89 -6.80 12.37 17.25
CA HIS A 89 -7.43 13.41 16.44
C HIS A 89 -8.94 13.13 16.25
N PRO A 90 -9.75 13.21 17.33
CA PRO A 90 -11.16 12.79 17.27
C PRO A 90 -12.03 13.66 16.34
N ASP A 91 -11.64 14.91 16.13
CA ASP A 91 -12.40 15.91 15.36
C ASP A 91 -11.91 16.01 13.90
N LEU A 92 -10.86 15.27 13.52
CA LEU A 92 -10.31 15.30 12.17
C LEU A 92 -10.73 14.07 11.36
N SER A 93 -11.07 14.29 10.09
CA SER A 93 -11.31 13.20 9.15
C SER A 93 -10.03 12.38 8.93
N LEU A 94 -10.15 11.04 8.91
CA LEU A 94 -9.07 10.13 8.59
C LEU A 94 -9.16 9.72 7.12
N ASN A 95 -8.15 10.03 6.33
CA ASN A 95 -8.02 9.63 4.94
C ASN A 95 -6.95 8.54 4.79
N LEU A 96 -7.15 7.62 3.86
CA LEU A 96 -6.21 6.56 3.56
C LEU A 96 -5.46 6.84 2.25
N TYR A 97 -4.13 6.83 2.30
CA TYR A 97 -3.29 6.70 1.12
C TYR A 97 -2.57 5.34 1.19
N ALA A 98 -2.71 4.52 0.16
CA ALA A 98 -2.18 3.16 0.19
C ALA A 98 -1.54 2.78 -1.16
N HIS A 99 -0.31 2.23 -1.12
CA HIS A 99 0.45 1.84 -2.30
C HIS A 99 0.71 0.34 -2.34
N SER A 100 0.54 -0.28 -3.50
CA SER A 100 0.94 -1.66 -3.77
C SER A 100 0.38 -2.68 -2.75
N MET A 101 1.22 -3.43 -2.02
CA MET A 101 0.80 -4.31 -0.91
C MET A 101 -0.02 -3.55 0.14
N GLY A 102 0.40 -2.32 0.46
CA GLY A 102 -0.36 -1.44 1.35
C GLY A 102 -1.76 -1.15 0.83
N GLY A 103 -1.95 -1.12 -0.50
CA GLY A 103 -3.26 -1.01 -1.14
C GLY A 103 -4.17 -2.21 -0.88
N ALA A 104 -3.61 -3.43 -0.78
CA ALA A 104 -4.37 -4.58 -0.32
C ALA A 104 -4.72 -4.47 1.17
N ILE A 105 -3.73 -4.13 2.01
CA ILE A 105 -3.91 -4.01 3.47
C ILE A 105 -4.91 -2.90 3.79
N GLY A 106 -4.68 -1.69 3.29
CA GLY A 106 -5.54 -0.53 3.52
C GLY A 106 -6.94 -0.72 2.91
N GLY A 107 -7.02 -1.30 1.70
CA GLY A 107 -8.30 -1.63 1.09
C GLY A 107 -9.11 -2.63 1.92
N ILE A 108 -8.49 -3.67 2.49
CA ILE A 108 -9.20 -4.58 3.39
C ILE A 108 -9.57 -3.90 4.70
N ALA A 109 -8.69 -3.06 5.25
CA ALA A 109 -8.98 -2.28 6.46
C ALA A 109 -10.21 -1.38 6.26
N ALA A 110 -10.32 -0.68 5.11
CA ALA A 110 -11.48 0.13 4.75
C ALA A 110 -12.75 -0.72 4.52
N ALA A 111 -12.61 -1.99 4.10
CA ALA A 111 -13.75 -2.89 4.00
C ALA A 111 -14.19 -3.49 5.35
N TRP A 112 -13.29 -3.58 6.34
CA TRP A 112 -13.61 -4.07 7.68
C TRP A 112 -14.20 -2.99 8.58
N GLU A 113 -13.75 -1.75 8.38
CA GLU A 113 -14.19 -0.57 9.12
C GLU A 113 -14.62 0.52 8.11
N PRO A 114 -15.77 0.34 7.45
CA PRO A 114 -16.19 1.19 6.32
C PRO A 114 -16.37 2.66 6.70
N ASP A 115 -16.74 2.94 7.96
CA ASP A 115 -16.99 4.31 8.44
C ASP A 115 -15.74 4.98 9.05
N TRP A 116 -14.58 4.33 8.99
CA TRP A 116 -13.36 4.91 9.58
C TRP A 116 -12.64 5.87 8.66
N PHE A 117 -12.75 5.68 7.35
CA PHE A 117 -12.04 6.48 6.37
C PHE A 117 -13.01 7.37 5.62
N HIS A 118 -12.69 8.67 5.59
CA HIS A 118 -13.45 9.65 4.87
C HIS A 118 -13.25 9.51 3.35
N LYS A 119 -11.97 9.36 2.92
CA LYS A 119 -11.59 9.12 1.53
C LYS A 119 -10.47 8.07 1.45
N VAL A 120 -10.46 7.29 0.36
CA VAL A 120 -9.51 6.19 0.15
C VAL A 120 -8.77 6.38 -1.17
N ILE A 121 -7.45 6.52 -1.11
CA ILE A 121 -6.57 6.66 -2.28
C ILE A 121 -5.73 5.39 -2.41
N LEU A 122 -5.87 4.69 -3.53
CA LEU A 122 -5.16 3.47 -3.86
C LEU A 122 -4.23 3.70 -5.06
N SER A 123 -2.93 3.79 -4.83
CA SER A 123 -1.89 3.96 -5.86
C SER A 123 -1.30 2.61 -6.24
N SER A 124 -1.51 2.14 -7.46
CA SER A 124 -1.10 0.81 -7.96
C SER A 124 -1.38 -0.32 -6.96
N PRO A 125 -2.63 -0.46 -6.42
CA PRO A 125 -2.88 -1.37 -5.30
C PRO A 125 -2.74 -2.84 -5.70
N MET A 126 -2.24 -3.67 -4.79
CA MET A 126 -2.12 -5.11 -4.97
C MET A 126 -3.48 -5.81 -4.83
N ILE A 127 -4.40 -5.58 -5.78
CA ILE A 127 -5.67 -6.34 -5.85
C ILE A 127 -5.41 -7.80 -6.23
N ARG A 128 -4.42 -8.03 -7.07
CA ARG A 128 -3.82 -9.33 -7.35
C ARG A 128 -2.37 -9.13 -7.75
N PRO A 129 -1.39 -9.71 -7.05
CA PRO A 129 0.01 -9.66 -7.48
C PRO A 129 0.21 -10.49 -8.75
N LEU A 130 1.23 -10.14 -9.54
CA LEU A 130 1.78 -10.99 -10.58
C LEU A 130 2.82 -11.94 -9.96
N THR A 131 3.00 -13.08 -10.58
CA THR A 131 3.87 -14.17 -10.11
C THR A 131 4.92 -14.54 -11.16
N ASP A 132 5.50 -13.51 -11.75
CA ASP A 132 6.48 -13.62 -12.87
C ASP A 132 5.93 -14.56 -13.96
N ASN A 133 6.70 -15.57 -14.35
CA ASN A 133 6.32 -16.54 -15.37
C ASN A 133 5.52 -17.74 -14.84
N VAL A 134 5.23 -17.79 -13.54
CA VAL A 134 4.46 -18.89 -12.94
C VAL A 134 2.97 -18.51 -12.97
N PRO A 135 2.09 -19.30 -13.58
CA PRO A 135 0.66 -19.02 -13.56
C PRO A 135 0.12 -18.91 -12.13
N TRP A 136 -0.75 -17.94 -11.88
CA TRP A 136 -1.30 -17.66 -10.55
C TRP A 136 -1.84 -18.88 -9.79
N PRO A 137 -2.64 -19.80 -10.42
CA PRO A 137 -3.11 -20.98 -9.72
C PRO A 137 -1.98 -21.91 -9.27
N ALA A 138 -0.94 -22.06 -10.09
CA ALA A 138 0.23 -22.87 -9.76
C ALA A 138 1.04 -22.25 -8.62
N ALA A 139 1.32 -20.94 -8.70
CA ALA A 139 2.07 -20.24 -7.66
C ALA A 139 1.36 -20.32 -6.29
N THR A 140 0.03 -20.12 -6.27
CA THR A 140 -0.75 -20.21 -5.04
C THR A 140 -0.89 -21.63 -4.53
N GLY A 141 -0.98 -22.65 -5.42
CA GLY A 141 -0.98 -24.06 -5.03
C GLY A 141 0.34 -24.49 -4.37
N ILE A 142 1.48 -24.07 -4.94
CA ILE A 142 2.81 -24.31 -4.35
C ILE A 142 2.92 -23.60 -2.98
N ALA A 143 2.47 -22.35 -2.87
CA ALA A 143 2.51 -21.63 -1.61
C ALA A 143 1.68 -22.32 -0.53
N LEU A 144 0.47 -22.80 -0.87
CA LEU A 144 -0.38 -23.55 0.05
C LEU A 144 0.29 -24.86 0.49
N GLU A 145 0.84 -25.63 -0.45
CA GLU A 145 1.57 -26.86 -0.16
C GLU A 145 2.71 -26.59 0.84
N LYS A 146 3.52 -25.58 0.58
CA LYS A 146 4.62 -25.19 1.48
C LYS A 146 4.14 -24.82 2.88
N CYS A 147 3.03 -24.07 2.98
CA CYS A 147 2.43 -23.74 4.26
C CYS A 147 1.92 -25.00 5.02
N ILE A 148 1.29 -25.94 4.32
CA ILE A 148 0.80 -27.19 4.93
C ILE A 148 1.95 -28.03 5.50
N PHE A 149 3.10 -28.06 4.81
CA PHE A 149 4.28 -28.82 5.24
C PHE A 149 5.24 -28.04 6.16
N GLY A 150 4.84 -26.90 6.72
CA GLY A 150 5.64 -26.11 7.65
C GLY A 150 6.88 -25.47 7.02
N LYS A 151 6.81 -25.15 5.73
CA LYS A 151 7.87 -24.50 4.93
C LYS A 151 7.50 -23.08 4.50
N ASP A 152 6.57 -22.48 5.23
CA ASP A 152 6.03 -21.15 4.97
C ASP A 152 7.06 -20.03 5.20
N GLU A 153 8.09 -20.26 6.04
CA GLU A 153 9.23 -19.34 6.24
C GLU A 153 10.34 -19.49 5.19
N GLU A 154 10.27 -20.47 4.26
CA GLU A 154 11.24 -20.55 3.17
C GLU A 154 11.02 -19.40 2.15
N TYR A 155 12.13 -18.95 1.56
CA TYR A 155 12.05 -18.05 0.39
C TYR A 155 11.29 -18.69 -0.76
N VAL A 156 10.46 -17.92 -1.45
CA VAL A 156 9.89 -18.35 -2.72
C VAL A 156 11.01 -18.71 -3.70
N ALA A 157 10.82 -19.81 -4.44
CA ALA A 157 11.84 -20.32 -5.38
C ALA A 157 12.39 -19.23 -6.31
N GLY A 158 13.71 -19.17 -6.46
CA GLY A 158 14.43 -18.15 -7.22
C GLY A 158 14.60 -16.80 -6.50
N ARG A 159 14.10 -16.66 -5.29
CA ARG A 159 14.32 -15.48 -4.45
C ARG A 159 15.45 -15.72 -3.45
N LYS A 160 16.11 -14.64 -3.02
CA LYS A 160 17.29 -14.67 -2.15
C LYS A 160 17.26 -13.50 -1.15
N PRO A 161 18.08 -13.54 -0.08
CA PRO A 161 18.27 -12.41 0.81
C PRO A 161 18.77 -11.15 0.11
N TYR A 162 18.64 -10.01 0.78
CA TYR A 162 19.18 -8.74 0.30
C TYR A 162 20.71 -8.81 0.15
N ASP A 163 21.19 -8.45 -1.04
CA ASP A 163 22.62 -8.41 -1.38
C ASP A 163 23.06 -7.06 -1.98
N GLY A 164 22.18 -6.06 -1.99
CA GLY A 164 22.45 -4.74 -2.56
C GLY A 164 22.46 -4.68 -4.10
N SER A 165 22.17 -5.78 -4.78
CA SER A 165 22.32 -5.90 -6.24
C SER A 165 21.26 -5.22 -7.10
N GLY A 166 20.24 -4.58 -6.50
CA GLY A 166 19.19 -3.88 -7.26
C GLY A 166 19.75 -2.75 -8.12
N SER A 167 19.19 -2.57 -9.34
CA SER A 167 19.52 -1.49 -10.26
C SER A 167 18.33 -0.60 -10.57
N PHE A 168 18.60 0.64 -10.96
CA PHE A 168 17.54 1.57 -11.33
C PHE A 168 16.78 1.11 -12.59
N GLU A 169 17.49 0.52 -13.55
CA GLU A 169 16.95 0.09 -14.83
C GLU A 169 15.84 -0.97 -14.65
N THR A 170 16.04 -1.88 -13.69
CA THR A 170 15.07 -2.96 -13.37
C THR A 170 14.09 -2.59 -12.28
N SER A 171 14.19 -1.38 -11.73
CA SER A 171 13.32 -0.93 -10.64
C SER A 171 11.95 -0.42 -11.13
N SER A 172 11.02 -0.35 -10.20
CA SER A 172 9.68 0.23 -10.41
C SER A 172 9.66 1.76 -10.35
N ALA A 173 10.84 2.40 -10.17
CA ALA A 173 10.98 3.84 -10.09
C ALA A 173 11.23 4.47 -11.47
N THR A 174 10.82 5.73 -11.65
CA THR A 174 11.09 6.56 -12.83
C THR A 174 12.04 7.72 -12.52
N SER A 175 12.43 7.91 -11.27
CA SER A 175 13.39 8.93 -10.83
C SER A 175 14.63 8.29 -10.23
N LYS A 176 15.76 8.40 -10.95
CA LYS A 176 17.04 7.86 -10.47
C LYS A 176 17.48 8.46 -9.14
N PRO A 177 17.42 9.78 -8.88
CA PRO A 177 17.80 10.32 -7.57
C PRO A 177 16.98 9.76 -6.40
N ARG A 178 15.65 9.54 -6.57
CA ARG A 178 14.80 8.95 -5.52
C ARG A 178 15.13 7.49 -5.28
N TYR A 179 15.38 6.75 -6.36
CA TYR A 179 15.83 5.35 -6.28
C TYR A 179 17.15 5.24 -5.51
N GLU A 180 18.16 6.05 -5.90
CA GLU A 180 19.50 6.04 -5.27
C GLU A 180 19.42 6.45 -3.78
N ARG A 181 18.62 7.47 -3.45
CA ARG A 181 18.41 7.86 -2.04
C ARG A 181 17.93 6.67 -1.20
N TYR A 182 16.90 5.95 -1.63
CA TYR A 182 16.38 4.82 -0.87
C TYR A 182 17.34 3.61 -0.88
N LYS A 183 18.03 3.38 -1.99
CA LYS A 183 19.07 2.35 -2.08
C LYS A 183 20.20 2.60 -1.07
N ASN A 184 20.68 3.84 -0.96
CA ASN A 184 21.74 4.20 0.00
C ASN A 184 21.26 4.04 1.45
N LEU A 185 20.06 4.50 1.79
CA LEU A 185 19.46 4.28 3.11
C LEU A 185 19.39 2.79 3.47
N ARG A 186 19.01 1.94 2.52
CA ARG A 186 18.99 0.47 2.74
C ARG A 186 20.38 -0.11 2.95
N ALA A 187 21.40 0.41 2.27
CA ALA A 187 22.79 -0.05 2.46
C ALA A 187 23.30 0.26 3.87
N GLU A 188 22.92 1.40 4.44
CA GLU A 188 23.35 1.87 5.76
C GLU A 188 22.53 1.27 6.91
N HIS A 189 21.26 0.87 6.67
CA HIS A 189 20.31 0.48 7.68
C HIS A 189 19.79 -0.95 7.47
N LYS A 190 20.26 -1.88 8.28
CA LYS A 190 19.92 -3.32 8.18
C LYS A 190 18.41 -3.57 8.30
N GLU A 191 17.72 -2.82 9.15
CA GLU A 191 16.27 -2.92 9.33
C GLU A 191 15.45 -2.54 8.09
N LEU A 192 16.04 -1.82 7.13
CA LEU A 192 15.44 -1.46 5.86
C LEU A 192 15.71 -2.47 4.73
N GLN A 193 16.51 -3.52 4.98
CA GLN A 193 16.95 -4.49 3.96
C GLN A 193 15.90 -5.59 3.66
N THR A 194 14.62 -5.31 3.89
CA THR A 194 13.51 -6.17 3.48
C THR A 194 13.55 -6.38 1.96
N TRP A 195 13.50 -7.63 1.47
CA TRP A 195 13.82 -7.89 0.07
C TRP A 195 12.93 -8.90 -0.64
N SER A 196 12.77 -10.10 -0.12
CA SER A 196 12.14 -11.20 -0.82
C SER A 196 10.99 -11.82 -0.03
N PRO A 197 9.94 -12.33 -0.71
CA PRO A 197 8.82 -12.98 -0.05
C PRO A 197 9.13 -14.39 0.42
N SER A 198 8.54 -14.79 1.52
CA SER A 198 8.37 -16.19 1.91
C SER A 198 7.15 -16.81 1.22
N TYR A 199 7.04 -18.15 1.28
CA TYR A 199 5.82 -18.83 0.83
C TYR A 199 4.60 -18.45 1.68
N GLY A 200 4.76 -18.21 3.00
CA GLY A 200 3.70 -17.70 3.87
C GLY A 200 3.18 -16.35 3.41
N TRP A 201 4.08 -15.43 3.03
CA TRP A 201 3.65 -14.14 2.46
C TRP A 201 2.92 -14.31 1.12
N LEU A 202 3.41 -15.18 0.23
CA LEU A 202 2.78 -15.43 -1.06
C LEU A 202 1.37 -16.00 -0.87
N TRP A 203 1.18 -16.95 0.05
CA TRP A 203 -0.13 -17.48 0.40
C TRP A 203 -1.04 -16.41 0.99
N ALA A 204 -0.58 -15.62 1.97
CA ALA A 204 -1.32 -14.52 2.55
C ALA A 204 -1.74 -13.48 1.50
N SER A 205 -0.88 -13.18 0.51
CA SER A 205 -1.20 -12.27 -0.60
C SER A 205 -2.30 -12.83 -1.50
N ALA A 206 -2.36 -14.15 -1.69
CA ALA A 206 -3.43 -14.81 -2.42
C ALA A 206 -4.76 -14.69 -1.67
N GLU A 207 -4.78 -14.94 -0.37
CA GLU A 207 -5.97 -14.81 0.47
C GLU A 207 -6.49 -13.35 0.47
N MET A 208 -5.61 -12.34 0.60
CA MET A 208 -5.98 -10.92 0.46
C MET A 208 -6.60 -10.62 -0.91
N SER A 209 -5.99 -11.12 -1.99
CA SER A 209 -6.51 -10.97 -3.35
C SER A 209 -7.90 -11.57 -3.50
N TRP A 210 -8.14 -12.77 -3.00
CA TRP A 210 -9.46 -13.41 -3.03
C TRP A 210 -10.46 -12.62 -2.20
N TYR A 211 -10.09 -12.19 -0.99
CA TYR A 211 -10.98 -11.40 -0.15
C TYR A 211 -11.44 -10.11 -0.87
N LEU A 212 -10.52 -9.31 -1.40
CA LEU A 212 -10.84 -8.07 -2.11
C LEU A 212 -11.73 -8.31 -3.34
N ARG A 213 -11.42 -9.33 -4.14
CA ARG A 213 -12.09 -9.61 -5.40
C ARG A 213 -13.45 -10.29 -5.27
N LEU A 214 -13.70 -11.00 -4.17
CA LEU A 214 -14.93 -11.77 -3.95
C LEU A 214 -15.86 -11.11 -2.93
N TYR A 215 -15.32 -10.44 -1.92
CA TYR A 215 -16.09 -9.95 -0.77
C TYR A 215 -15.87 -8.45 -0.49
N GLY A 216 -14.63 -7.99 -0.41
CA GLY A 216 -14.25 -6.66 0.08
C GLY A 216 -14.93 -5.51 -0.68
N TRP A 217 -15.00 -5.60 -1.99
CA TRP A 217 -15.61 -4.60 -2.84
C TRP A 217 -17.07 -4.25 -2.49
N LYS A 218 -17.80 -5.15 -1.83
CA LYS A 218 -19.22 -4.98 -1.43
C LYS A 218 -19.40 -4.10 -0.18
N LYS A 219 -18.32 -3.79 0.52
CA LYS A 219 -18.35 -3.21 1.86
C LYS A 219 -17.95 -1.75 1.92
N TYR A 220 -17.43 -1.18 0.84
CA TYR A 220 -16.99 0.20 0.83
C TYR A 220 -18.17 1.17 0.87
N THR A 221 -18.02 2.20 1.69
CA THR A 221 -18.92 3.36 1.82
C THR A 221 -18.18 4.65 1.47
N ALA A 222 -16.87 4.74 1.77
CA ALA A 222 -16.05 5.91 1.46
C ALA A 222 -15.76 6.02 -0.04
N PRO A 223 -15.78 7.24 -0.62
CA PRO A 223 -15.30 7.51 -1.97
C PRO A 223 -13.86 7.04 -2.16
N MET A 224 -13.55 6.56 -3.37
CA MET A 224 -12.27 5.95 -3.65
C MET A 224 -11.63 6.52 -4.92
N LEU A 225 -10.32 6.80 -4.86
CA LEU A 225 -9.50 7.11 -6.02
C LEU A 225 -8.50 5.96 -6.25
N LEU A 226 -8.60 5.27 -7.38
CA LEU A 226 -7.67 4.23 -7.78
C LEU A 226 -6.83 4.70 -8.96
N ILE A 227 -5.51 4.79 -8.74
CA ILE A 227 -4.55 5.24 -9.75
C ILE A 227 -3.71 4.05 -10.21
N GLN A 228 -3.73 3.77 -11.50
CA GLN A 228 -2.95 2.70 -12.16
C GLN A 228 -1.75 3.29 -12.90
N ALA A 229 -0.59 2.67 -12.75
CA ALA A 229 0.59 2.98 -13.57
C ALA A 229 0.41 2.52 -15.03
N GLN A 230 1.09 3.20 -15.98
CA GLN A 230 1.10 2.78 -17.37
C GLN A 230 1.84 1.45 -17.55
N THR A 231 3.07 1.37 -17.06
CA THR A 231 3.86 0.14 -17.07
C THR A 231 3.71 -0.54 -15.72
N GLU A 232 3.02 -1.69 -15.71
CA GLU A 232 2.66 -2.40 -14.50
C GLU A 232 3.04 -3.87 -14.63
N ASP A 233 4.10 -4.28 -13.94
CA ASP A 233 4.69 -5.61 -13.94
C ASP A 233 4.64 -6.33 -12.59
N LEU A 234 4.07 -5.68 -11.56
CA LEU A 234 3.95 -6.23 -10.20
C LEU A 234 2.51 -6.60 -9.81
N VAL A 235 1.52 -5.88 -10.36
CA VAL A 235 0.11 -6.15 -10.05
C VAL A 235 -0.74 -6.24 -11.31
N SER A 236 -1.83 -7.00 -11.24
CA SER A 236 -2.68 -7.26 -12.39
C SER A 236 -3.59 -6.07 -12.74
N VAL A 237 -3.31 -5.38 -13.83
CA VAL A 237 -4.13 -4.29 -14.37
C VAL A 237 -5.60 -4.73 -14.58
N ARG A 238 -5.83 -5.95 -15.07
CA ARG A 238 -7.20 -6.50 -15.23
C ARG A 238 -7.92 -6.60 -13.88
N ALA A 239 -7.18 -6.95 -12.81
CA ALA A 239 -7.79 -7.02 -11.46
C ALA A 239 -8.14 -5.63 -10.93
N LEU A 240 -7.30 -4.60 -11.17
CA LEU A 240 -7.57 -3.21 -10.80
C LEU A 240 -8.85 -2.70 -11.46
N LYS A 241 -8.94 -2.80 -12.80
CA LYS A 241 -10.12 -2.37 -13.58
C LYS A 241 -11.41 -3.07 -13.13
N ASN A 242 -11.34 -4.39 -12.93
CA ASN A 242 -12.49 -5.16 -12.46
C ASN A 242 -12.92 -4.77 -11.05
N PHE A 243 -11.96 -4.45 -10.17
CA PHE A 243 -12.23 -4.05 -8.79
C PHE A 243 -12.96 -2.69 -8.75
N ALA A 244 -12.43 -1.66 -9.42
CA ALA A 244 -13.07 -0.36 -9.54
C ALA A 244 -14.48 -0.47 -10.17
N GLY A 245 -14.62 -1.23 -11.27
CA GLY A 245 -15.90 -1.44 -11.91
C GLY A 245 -16.92 -2.20 -11.06
N LYS A 246 -16.49 -3.06 -10.13
CA LYS A 246 -17.39 -3.72 -9.16
C LYS A 246 -17.89 -2.74 -8.11
N ILE A 247 -17.01 -1.88 -7.59
CA ILE A 247 -17.38 -0.85 -6.61
C ILE A 247 -18.44 0.08 -7.21
N ASN A 248 -18.19 0.60 -8.41
CA ASN A 248 -19.14 1.51 -9.07
C ASN A 248 -20.50 0.85 -9.37
N ARG A 249 -20.50 -0.45 -9.74
CA ARG A 249 -21.76 -1.14 -10.02
C ARG A 249 -22.62 -1.43 -8.80
N GLN A 250 -22.06 -1.44 -7.60
CA GLN A 250 -22.88 -1.64 -6.40
C GLN A 250 -23.67 -0.39 -5.98
N GLY A 251 -23.26 0.82 -6.43
CA GLY A 251 -23.95 2.08 -6.21
C GLY A 251 -23.92 2.64 -4.78
N LYS A 252 -23.11 2.08 -3.87
CA LYS A 252 -22.99 2.57 -2.48
C LYS A 252 -21.96 3.70 -2.35
N THR A 253 -20.96 3.69 -3.22
CA THR A 253 -19.89 4.68 -3.29
C THR A 253 -19.31 4.69 -4.69
N SER A 254 -18.50 5.71 -4.99
CA SER A 254 -17.76 5.84 -6.24
C SER A 254 -16.32 5.36 -6.13
N CYS A 255 -15.76 4.90 -7.25
CA CYS A 255 -14.34 4.64 -7.40
C CYS A 255 -13.87 5.28 -8.71
N ASP A 256 -13.18 6.41 -8.60
CA ASP A 256 -12.54 7.07 -9.73
C ASP A 256 -11.31 6.27 -10.14
N TYR A 257 -11.25 5.91 -11.42
CA TYR A 257 -10.16 5.10 -11.96
C TYR A 257 -9.32 5.92 -12.93
N ILE A 258 -8.06 6.19 -12.54
CA ILE A 258 -7.10 6.98 -13.32
C ILE A 258 -5.99 6.06 -13.86
N HIS A 259 -5.75 6.13 -15.18
CA HIS A 259 -4.58 5.52 -15.81
C HIS A 259 -3.51 6.58 -16.06
N MET A 260 -2.41 6.50 -15.32
CA MET A 260 -1.31 7.48 -15.37
C MET A 260 -0.27 7.12 -16.44
N ILE A 261 -0.26 7.89 -17.54
CA ILE A 261 0.70 7.72 -18.63
C ILE A 261 2.09 8.19 -18.23
N GLY A 262 3.14 7.51 -18.68
CA GLY A 262 4.55 7.83 -18.40
C GLY A 262 5.05 7.36 -17.04
N THR A 263 4.30 6.47 -16.37
CA THR A 263 4.63 5.98 -15.03
C THR A 263 4.96 4.48 -15.01
N LYS A 264 5.77 4.09 -14.03
CA LYS A 264 5.94 2.72 -13.56
C LYS A 264 5.19 2.55 -12.22
N HIS A 265 5.23 1.37 -11.65
CA HIS A 265 4.51 0.98 -10.43
C HIS A 265 4.59 2.00 -9.28
N GLU A 266 5.78 2.57 -9.01
CA GLU A 266 5.98 3.63 -8.00
C GLU A 266 5.60 5.01 -8.57
N ILE A 267 4.29 5.27 -8.77
CA ILE A 267 3.79 6.51 -9.40
C ILE A 267 4.21 7.75 -8.60
N TYR A 268 4.16 7.69 -7.27
CA TYR A 268 4.56 8.77 -6.36
C TYR A 268 6.06 9.15 -6.49
N GLY A 269 6.88 8.25 -7.03
CA GLY A 269 8.29 8.47 -7.35
C GLY A 269 8.54 9.09 -8.73
N SER A 270 7.52 9.53 -9.45
CA SER A 270 7.65 10.20 -10.75
C SER A 270 8.23 11.62 -10.60
N ARG A 271 8.44 12.34 -11.71
CA ARG A 271 9.05 13.67 -11.72
C ARG A 271 8.35 14.65 -12.65
N GLY A 272 8.58 15.95 -12.42
CA GLY A 272 8.07 17.03 -13.26
C GLY A 272 6.56 16.99 -13.42
N LYS A 273 6.06 17.30 -14.61
CA LYS A 273 4.63 17.37 -14.91
C LYS A 273 3.83 16.11 -14.60
N ILE A 274 4.47 14.93 -14.63
CA ILE A 274 3.80 13.66 -14.28
C ILE A 274 3.51 13.63 -12.78
N LEU A 275 4.49 14.02 -11.96
CA LEU A 275 4.31 14.09 -10.51
C LEU A 275 3.31 15.18 -10.12
N GLU A 276 3.38 16.35 -10.73
CA GLU A 276 2.40 17.43 -10.53
C GLU A 276 0.97 16.97 -10.84
N LYS A 277 0.78 16.27 -11.96
CA LYS A 277 -0.51 15.70 -12.35
C LYS A 277 -1.01 14.65 -11.36
N TYR A 278 -0.09 13.79 -10.86
CA TYR A 278 -0.41 12.79 -9.85
C TYR A 278 -0.96 13.42 -8.57
N TRP A 279 -0.26 14.41 -8.04
CA TRP A 279 -0.70 15.14 -6.85
C TRP A 279 -1.95 15.98 -7.11
N GLY A 280 -2.08 16.54 -8.31
CA GLY A 280 -3.29 17.24 -8.72
C GLY A 280 -4.54 16.36 -8.63
N TYR A 281 -4.50 15.13 -9.12
CA TYR A 281 -5.63 14.19 -8.97
C TYR A 281 -5.94 13.87 -7.51
N ILE A 282 -4.90 13.65 -6.69
CA ILE A 282 -5.07 13.31 -5.27
C ILE A 282 -5.71 14.46 -4.50
N PHE A 283 -5.19 15.68 -4.68
CA PHE A 283 -5.70 16.83 -3.91
C PHE A 283 -7.06 17.30 -4.42
N THR A 284 -7.32 17.27 -5.73
CA THR A 284 -8.69 17.48 -6.25
C THR A 284 -9.67 16.48 -5.65
N PHE A 285 -9.33 15.21 -5.59
CA PHE A 285 -10.17 14.19 -4.97
C PHE A 285 -10.38 14.43 -3.46
N LEU A 286 -9.32 14.85 -2.73
CA LEU A 286 -9.44 15.13 -1.30
C LEU A 286 -10.25 16.40 -0.99
N ASP A 287 -10.19 17.41 -1.86
CA ASP A 287 -10.90 18.69 -1.69
C ASP A 287 -12.33 18.66 -2.27
N ASP A 288 -12.72 17.59 -2.98
CA ASP A 288 -14.06 17.43 -3.56
C ASP A 288 -15.11 17.23 -2.46
N THR A 289 -15.97 18.23 -2.25
CA THR A 289 -17.03 18.23 -1.25
C THR A 289 -18.35 17.66 -1.77
N GLU A 290 -18.52 17.45 -3.09
CA GLU A 290 -19.78 16.93 -3.66
C GLU A 290 -20.04 15.49 -3.21
N ASN A 291 -19.00 14.70 -3.02
CA ASN A 291 -19.10 13.33 -2.49
C ASN A 291 -19.41 13.28 -0.97
N ASP A 292 -19.36 14.41 -0.25
CA ASP A 292 -19.61 14.48 1.19
C ASP A 292 -21.09 14.72 1.53
N ILE A 293 -21.91 15.13 0.56
CA ILE A 293 -23.31 15.56 0.77
C ILE A 293 -24.28 14.37 0.83
N ASP A 294 -23.97 13.27 0.14
CA ASP A 294 -24.87 12.10 0.04
C ASP A 294 -24.76 11.11 1.22
N HIS A 295 -23.95 11.38 2.22
CA HIS A 295 -23.75 10.50 3.39
C HIS A 295 -24.26 11.10 4.72
N ARG A 296 -25.14 12.11 4.67
CA ARG A 296 -25.82 12.65 5.86
C ARG A 296 -27.26 12.17 5.98
#